data_58abaff53bcca698f1093389fd90469a
#
_entry.id   58abaff53bcca698f1093389fd90469a
#
_cell.length_a   1.000
_cell.length_b   1.000
_cell.length_c   1.000
_cell.angle_alpha   90.00
_cell.angle_beta   90.00
_cell.angle_gamma   90.00
#
_symmetry.space_group_name_H-M   'P 1'
#
loop_
_entity.id
_entity.type
_entity.pdbx_description
1 polymer ?
#
loop_
_entity_poly.entity_id
_entity_poly.type
_entity_poly.pdbx_seq_one_letter_code
_entity_poly.pdbx_strand_id
1 'polypeptide(L)'
;MKITIWSSKGGSTKTHIALCLWELLQKKTKKQFGVITNDVYTDLESKIPHKQLLKIAVNEDIPIVNDNIIYDLGGYIDSRCLNTIKESDIVIIPTIPSVIYLSSHLSSIKEVQKVNKNIVQVINRTKKNDFNEIQQFLQQNGIKYPCFEVKESKVISNIFEKGLTITKQLENGLFNPYSKKAIEQLNSIADFIIKEMKG
;
A
#
# COMPACT_ATOMS: atom_id res chain seq x y z
N MET A 1 -7.75 -8.43 -10.76
CA MET A 1 -6.69 -8.40 -9.75
C MET A 1 -7.17 -7.72 -8.49
N LYS A 2 -7.04 -8.38 -7.37
CA LYS A 2 -7.44 -7.87 -6.05
C LYS A 2 -6.20 -7.68 -5.19
N ILE A 3 -5.90 -6.44 -4.84
CA ILE A 3 -4.76 -6.08 -3.97
C ILE A 3 -5.34 -5.49 -2.69
N THR A 4 -5.01 -6.08 -1.55
CA THR A 4 -5.36 -5.48 -0.26
C THR A 4 -4.16 -4.81 0.36
N ILE A 5 -4.33 -3.57 0.82
CA ILE A 5 -3.35 -2.85 1.63
C ILE A 5 -3.91 -2.73 3.03
N TRP A 6 -3.27 -3.40 3.98
CA TRP A 6 -3.74 -3.45 5.35
C TRP A 6 -2.58 -3.51 6.36
N SER A 7 -2.79 -2.90 7.50
CA SER A 7 -1.99 -3.09 8.71
C SER A 7 -2.82 -2.67 9.91
N SER A 8 -2.60 -3.31 11.06
CA SER A 8 -3.36 -3.06 12.29
C SER A 8 -3.14 -1.66 12.87
N LYS A 9 -2.08 -0.95 12.48
CA LYS A 9 -1.72 0.37 13.02
C LYS A 9 -2.18 1.50 12.12
N GLY A 10 -2.88 2.48 12.69
CA GLY A 10 -3.14 3.77 12.04
C GLY A 10 -1.85 4.53 11.76
N GLY A 11 -1.80 5.35 10.70
CA GLY A 11 -0.60 6.11 10.32
C GLY A 11 0.52 5.30 9.66
N SER A 12 0.32 4.01 9.37
CA SER A 12 1.28 3.16 8.66
C SER A 12 1.40 3.44 7.16
N THR A 13 0.81 4.53 6.68
CA THR A 13 0.87 4.99 5.28
C THR A 13 0.12 4.14 4.24
N LYS A 14 -0.87 3.35 4.66
CA LYS A 14 -1.70 2.50 3.78
C LYS A 14 -2.26 3.26 2.59
N THR A 15 -3.03 4.29 2.85
CA THR A 15 -3.67 5.14 1.83
C THR A 15 -2.68 5.79 0.87
N HIS A 16 -1.48 6.17 1.37
CA HIS A 16 -0.43 6.72 0.50
C HIS A 16 0.07 5.66 -0.50
N ILE A 17 0.32 4.45 -0.02
CA ILE A 17 0.77 3.34 -0.87
C ILE A 17 -0.35 2.94 -1.84
N ALA A 18 -1.62 2.89 -1.37
CA ALA A 18 -2.77 2.59 -2.21
C ALA A 18 -2.88 3.56 -3.40
N LEU A 19 -2.78 4.86 -3.12
CA LEU A 19 -2.90 5.89 -4.15
C LEU A 19 -1.72 5.86 -5.14
N CYS A 20 -0.49 5.66 -4.65
CA CYS A 20 0.68 5.50 -5.52
C CYS A 20 0.55 4.28 -6.42
N LEU A 21 0.14 3.14 -5.89
CA LEU A 21 -0.02 1.92 -6.67
C LEU A 21 -1.20 2.00 -7.64
N TRP A 22 -2.31 2.62 -7.25
CA TRP A 22 -3.43 2.87 -8.15
C TRP A 22 -2.98 3.63 -9.41
N GLU A 23 -2.22 4.71 -9.27
CA GLU A 23 -1.71 5.47 -10.40
C GLU A 23 -0.70 4.67 -11.24
N LEU A 24 0.28 4.03 -10.59
CA LEU A 24 1.36 3.32 -11.28
C LEU A 24 0.86 2.06 -12.01
N LEU A 25 -0.02 1.28 -11.40
CA LEU A 25 -0.57 0.08 -12.00
C LEU A 25 -1.42 0.40 -13.23
N GLN A 26 -2.27 1.43 -13.18
CA GLN A 26 -3.01 1.89 -14.36
C GLN A 26 -2.08 2.32 -15.49
N LYS A 27 -1.05 3.12 -15.17
CA LYS A 27 -0.07 3.59 -16.15
C LYS A 27 0.69 2.43 -16.83
N LYS A 28 1.13 1.45 -16.03
CA LYS A 28 1.93 0.31 -16.52
C LYS A 28 1.12 -0.74 -17.26
N THR A 29 -0.07 -1.05 -16.78
CA THR A 29 -0.90 -2.14 -17.34
C THR A 29 -1.85 -1.65 -18.43
N LYS A 30 -2.12 -0.35 -18.52
CA LYS A 30 -3.17 0.26 -19.34
C LYS A 30 -4.60 -0.22 -18.99
N LYS A 31 -4.76 -0.82 -17.82
CA LYS A 31 -6.06 -1.26 -17.30
C LYS A 31 -6.57 -0.27 -16.25
N GLN A 32 -7.87 -0.12 -16.12
CA GLN A 32 -8.47 0.62 -15.03
C GLN A 32 -8.34 -0.16 -13.72
N PHE A 33 -8.10 0.57 -12.65
CA PHE A 33 -8.13 0.08 -11.28
C PHE A 33 -9.14 0.90 -10.48
N GLY A 34 -9.98 0.24 -9.71
CA GLY A 34 -10.78 0.88 -8.69
C GLY A 34 -10.08 0.87 -7.34
N VAL A 35 -10.55 1.72 -6.44
CA VAL A 35 -10.16 1.72 -5.03
C VAL A 35 -11.41 1.56 -4.19
N ILE A 36 -11.37 0.62 -3.25
CA ILE A 36 -12.42 0.43 -2.24
C ILE A 36 -11.79 0.69 -0.88
N THR A 37 -12.36 1.59 -0.09
CA THR A 37 -11.84 1.90 1.25
C THR A 37 -12.97 1.88 2.29
N ASN A 38 -12.65 1.36 3.47
CA ASN A 38 -13.50 1.48 4.67
C ASN A 38 -12.95 2.50 5.67
N ASP A 39 -11.93 3.27 5.30
CA ASP A 39 -11.42 4.39 6.10
C ASP A 39 -12.18 5.67 5.71
N VAL A 40 -13.18 6.01 6.51
CA VAL A 40 -14.06 7.18 6.27
C VAL A 40 -13.35 8.52 6.40
N TYR A 41 -12.17 8.56 7.00
CA TYR A 41 -11.40 9.77 7.22
C TYR A 41 -10.41 10.11 6.10
N THR A 42 -10.38 9.33 5.03
CA THR A 42 -9.48 9.60 3.90
C THR A 42 -10.08 10.61 2.94
N ASP A 43 -9.24 11.51 2.41
CA ASP A 43 -9.59 12.45 1.33
C ASP A 43 -9.21 11.86 -0.04
N LEU A 44 -9.72 10.67 -0.35
CA LEU A 44 -9.49 10.02 -1.64
C LEU A 44 -10.38 10.59 -2.75
N GLU A 45 -11.52 11.18 -2.42
CA GLU A 45 -12.47 11.74 -3.37
C GLU A 45 -11.87 12.89 -4.20
N SER A 46 -10.93 13.63 -3.62
CA SER A 46 -10.22 14.70 -4.32
C SER A 46 -9.11 14.20 -5.25
N LYS A 47 -8.74 12.89 -5.15
CA LYS A 47 -7.58 12.30 -5.85
C LYS A 47 -7.97 11.26 -6.89
N ILE A 48 -9.02 10.49 -6.62
CA ILE A 48 -9.49 9.38 -7.46
C ILE A 48 -10.82 9.76 -8.09
N PRO A 49 -11.01 9.56 -9.41
CA PRO A 49 -12.30 9.82 -10.05
C PRO A 49 -13.43 9.04 -9.37
N HIS A 50 -14.56 9.68 -9.16
CA HIS A 50 -15.70 9.12 -8.42
C HIS A 50 -16.12 7.71 -8.91
N LYS A 51 -16.07 7.47 -10.22
CA LYS A 51 -16.36 6.16 -10.82
C LYS A 51 -15.35 5.04 -10.52
N GLN A 52 -14.21 5.39 -9.94
CA GLN A 52 -13.14 4.46 -9.58
C GLN A 52 -12.93 4.37 -8.05
N LEU A 53 -13.75 5.06 -7.27
CA LEU A 53 -13.67 5.07 -5.81
C LEU A 53 -14.99 4.63 -5.20
N LEU A 54 -14.93 3.65 -4.29
CA LEU A 54 -16.03 3.27 -3.43
C LEU A 54 -15.61 3.40 -1.96
N LYS A 55 -16.29 4.24 -1.22
CA LYS A 55 -16.14 4.32 0.25
C LYS A 55 -17.23 3.49 0.91
N ILE A 56 -16.82 2.61 1.79
CA ILE A 56 -17.70 1.71 2.55
C ILE A 56 -17.88 2.28 3.95
N ALA A 57 -19.12 2.42 4.38
CA ALA A 57 -19.44 2.84 5.74
C ALA A 57 -19.04 1.77 6.77
N VAL A 58 -18.89 2.18 8.03
CA VAL A 58 -18.37 1.33 9.12
C VAL A 58 -19.17 0.01 9.28
N ASN A 59 -20.47 0.03 8.98
CA ASN A 59 -21.37 -1.13 9.18
C ASN A 59 -21.75 -1.83 7.86
N GLU A 60 -21.16 -1.43 6.74
CA GLU A 60 -21.46 -2.03 5.44
C GLU A 60 -20.45 -3.11 5.09
N ASP A 61 -20.90 -4.14 4.37
CA ASP A 61 -20.02 -5.18 3.86
C ASP A 61 -19.08 -4.67 2.80
N ILE A 62 -17.84 -5.16 2.82
CA ILE A 62 -16.84 -4.84 1.80
C ILE A 62 -17.12 -5.75 0.59
N PRO A 63 -17.51 -5.21 -0.57
CA PRO A 63 -17.84 -6.04 -1.72
C PRO A 63 -16.58 -6.70 -2.30
N ILE A 64 -16.64 -7.99 -2.55
CA ILE A 64 -15.62 -8.73 -3.28
C ILE A 64 -15.99 -8.68 -4.78
N VAL A 65 -15.20 -7.97 -5.55
CA VAL A 65 -15.45 -7.78 -6.99
C VAL A 65 -14.39 -8.48 -7.84
N ASN A 66 -14.77 -8.89 -9.06
CA ASN A 66 -13.88 -9.60 -9.99
C ASN A 66 -13.19 -8.64 -10.99
N ASP A 67 -12.80 -7.47 -10.50
CA ASP A 67 -12.11 -6.44 -11.28
C ASP A 67 -10.71 -6.15 -10.75
N ASN A 68 -10.02 -5.19 -11.38
CA ASN A 68 -8.75 -4.70 -10.87
C ASN A 68 -9.03 -3.71 -9.73
N ILE A 69 -8.90 -4.15 -8.49
CA ILE A 69 -9.25 -3.39 -7.29
C ILE A 69 -8.09 -3.32 -6.32
N ILE A 70 -7.91 -2.16 -5.72
CA ILE A 70 -7.09 -1.95 -4.54
C ILE A 70 -8.02 -1.69 -3.35
N TYR A 71 -7.96 -2.56 -2.36
CA TYR A 71 -8.63 -2.39 -1.08
C TYR A 71 -7.68 -1.64 -0.13
N ASP A 72 -8.03 -0.40 0.22
CA ASP A 72 -7.33 0.39 1.24
C ASP A 72 -8.09 0.25 2.56
N LEU A 73 -7.70 -0.72 3.37
CA LEU A 73 -8.42 -1.06 4.58
C LEU A 73 -7.89 -0.32 5.81
N GLY A 74 -8.80 0.21 6.61
CA GLY A 74 -8.52 0.81 7.92
C GLY A 74 -7.79 -0.16 8.87
N GLY A 75 -7.22 0.36 9.95
CA GLY A 75 -6.46 -0.44 10.93
C GLY A 75 -7.31 -1.42 11.76
N TYR A 76 -8.59 -1.43 11.58
CA TYR A 76 -9.51 -2.38 12.23
C TYR A 76 -9.44 -3.72 11.52
N ILE A 77 -9.35 -4.81 12.30
CA ILE A 77 -9.53 -6.15 11.76
C ILE A 77 -10.87 -6.70 12.26
N ASP A 78 -11.78 -6.90 11.33
CA ASP A 78 -13.04 -7.59 11.55
C ASP A 78 -13.21 -8.73 10.51
N SER A 79 -14.29 -9.49 10.60
CA SER A 79 -14.56 -10.58 9.66
C SER A 79 -14.63 -10.13 8.21
N ARG A 80 -15.08 -8.91 7.93
CA ARG A 80 -15.18 -8.31 6.60
C ARG A 80 -13.80 -8.06 6.01
N CYS A 81 -12.90 -7.47 6.81
CA CYS A 81 -11.50 -7.26 6.42
C CYS A 81 -10.78 -8.59 6.19
N LEU A 82 -10.97 -9.57 7.06
CA LEU A 82 -10.37 -10.91 6.91
C LEU A 82 -10.83 -11.61 5.64
N ASN A 83 -12.12 -11.51 5.29
CA ASN A 83 -12.65 -12.07 4.07
C ASN A 83 -12.02 -11.40 2.83
N THR A 84 -11.93 -10.08 2.82
CA THR A 84 -11.27 -9.32 1.74
C THR A 84 -9.80 -9.71 1.59
N ILE A 85 -9.07 -9.83 2.72
CA ILE A 85 -7.67 -10.27 2.75
C ILE A 85 -7.53 -11.70 2.17
N LYS A 86 -8.41 -12.61 2.56
CA LYS A 86 -8.43 -14.01 2.07
C LYS A 86 -8.60 -14.08 0.56
N GLU A 87 -9.49 -13.28 0.00
CA GLU A 87 -9.86 -13.26 -1.41
C GLU A 87 -8.91 -12.42 -2.29
N SER A 88 -7.87 -11.82 -1.70
CA SER A 88 -6.90 -10.99 -2.41
C SER A 88 -5.81 -11.82 -3.06
N ASP A 89 -5.42 -11.41 -4.28
CA ASP A 89 -4.29 -12.02 -4.99
C ASP A 89 -2.96 -11.67 -4.30
N ILE A 90 -2.86 -10.45 -3.75
CA ILE A 90 -1.68 -9.95 -3.00
C ILE A 90 -2.15 -9.11 -1.83
N VAL A 91 -1.49 -9.27 -0.68
CA VAL A 91 -1.69 -8.45 0.51
C VAL A 91 -0.42 -7.64 0.79
N ILE A 92 -0.53 -6.32 0.75
CA ILE A 92 0.57 -5.40 1.06
C ILE A 92 0.42 -4.94 2.50
N ILE A 93 1.46 -5.12 3.29
CA ILE A 93 1.51 -4.69 4.70
C ILE A 93 2.56 -3.58 4.83
N PRO A 94 2.14 -2.30 4.82
CA PRO A 94 3.07 -1.18 5.01
C PRO A 94 3.39 -0.95 6.49
N THR A 95 4.61 -0.49 6.75
CA THR A 95 5.06 0.00 8.05
C THR A 95 6.04 1.17 7.88
N ILE A 96 6.39 1.81 8.99
CA ILE A 96 7.43 2.85 9.04
C ILE A 96 8.52 2.47 10.05
N PRO A 97 9.74 3.03 9.95
CA PRO A 97 10.87 2.74 10.85
C PRO A 97 10.62 3.29 12.26
N SER A 98 9.90 2.53 13.07
CA SER A 98 9.66 2.86 14.48
C SER A 98 9.31 1.59 15.24
N VAL A 99 9.82 1.44 16.46
CA VAL A 99 9.61 0.26 17.30
C VAL A 99 8.14 -0.08 17.48
N ILE A 100 7.29 0.92 17.71
CA ILE A 100 5.84 0.73 17.89
C ILE A 100 5.19 0.18 16.61
N TYR A 101 5.62 0.69 15.44
CA TYR A 101 5.09 0.22 14.16
C TYR A 101 5.61 -1.16 13.79
N LEU A 102 6.86 -1.49 14.11
CA LEU A 102 7.44 -2.81 13.84
C LEU A 102 6.75 -3.92 14.63
N SER A 103 6.43 -3.69 15.92
CA SER A 103 5.65 -4.63 16.72
C SER A 103 4.26 -4.88 16.10
N SER A 104 3.58 -3.82 15.69
CA SER A 104 2.28 -3.92 15.02
C SER A 104 2.40 -4.57 13.64
N HIS A 105 3.51 -4.37 12.94
CA HIS A 105 3.79 -5.00 11.66
C HIS A 105 3.92 -6.51 11.78
N LEU A 106 4.69 -7.00 12.76
CA LEU A 106 4.78 -8.43 13.05
C LEU A 106 3.42 -9.03 13.38
N SER A 107 2.62 -8.35 14.19
CA SER A 107 1.25 -8.78 14.50
C SER A 107 0.38 -8.83 13.25
N SER A 108 0.46 -7.81 12.38
CA SER A 108 -0.29 -7.77 11.12
C SER A 108 0.09 -8.94 10.21
N ILE A 109 1.38 -9.25 10.07
CA ILE A 109 1.84 -10.40 9.28
C ILE A 109 1.28 -11.71 9.86
N LYS A 110 1.33 -11.89 11.18
CA LYS A 110 0.81 -13.07 11.86
C LYS A 110 -0.69 -13.26 11.64
N GLU A 111 -1.45 -12.17 11.60
CA GLU A 111 -2.89 -12.24 11.30
C GLU A 111 -3.15 -12.57 9.83
N VAL A 112 -2.54 -11.84 8.92
CA VAL A 112 -2.73 -12.03 7.47
C VAL A 112 -2.31 -13.43 7.03
N GLN A 113 -1.18 -13.95 7.51
CA GLN A 113 -0.67 -15.26 7.10
C GLN A 113 -1.56 -16.45 7.46
N LYS A 114 -2.53 -16.25 8.35
CA LYS A 114 -3.52 -17.30 8.68
C LYS A 114 -4.48 -17.55 7.51
N VAL A 115 -4.74 -16.53 6.70
CA VAL A 115 -5.76 -16.56 5.64
C VAL A 115 -5.20 -16.31 4.23
N ASN A 116 -4.04 -15.66 4.10
CA ASN A 116 -3.38 -15.39 2.81
C ASN A 116 -1.86 -15.49 2.95
N LYS A 117 -1.21 -16.16 2.01
CA LYS A 117 0.25 -16.35 2.00
C LYS A 117 0.99 -15.43 1.03
N ASN A 118 0.27 -14.74 0.14
CA ASN A 118 0.84 -13.83 -0.84
C ASN A 118 1.04 -12.44 -0.22
N ILE A 119 1.97 -12.35 0.72
CA ILE A 119 2.25 -11.14 1.50
C ILE A 119 3.44 -10.40 0.90
N VAL A 120 3.32 -9.10 0.79
CA VAL A 120 4.39 -8.16 0.43
C VAL A 120 4.53 -7.13 1.54
N GLN A 121 5.74 -6.91 2.00
CA GLN A 121 6.05 -5.91 3.01
C GLN A 121 6.56 -4.62 2.35
N VAL A 122 6.12 -3.46 2.84
CA VAL A 122 6.61 -2.16 2.39
C VAL A 122 7.07 -1.35 3.60
N ILE A 123 8.37 -1.13 3.70
CA ILE A 123 8.96 -0.26 4.72
C ILE A 123 9.02 1.14 4.15
N ASN A 124 8.11 2.00 4.56
CA ASN A 124 7.98 3.37 4.04
C ASN A 124 8.66 4.40 4.95
N ARG A 125 8.98 5.58 4.41
CA ARG A 125 9.67 6.69 5.10
C ARG A 125 11.01 6.30 5.70
N THR A 126 11.75 5.42 5.03
CA THR A 126 13.08 5.02 5.49
C THR A 126 14.11 6.14 5.29
N LYS A 127 15.05 6.22 6.24
CA LYS A 127 16.27 7.02 6.16
C LYS A 127 17.47 6.11 5.87
N LYS A 128 18.69 6.65 6.04
CA LYS A 128 19.92 5.88 5.84
C LYS A 128 19.97 4.73 6.87
N ASN A 129 20.13 3.53 6.47
CA ASN A 129 20.26 2.29 7.25
C ASN A 129 18.95 1.68 7.80
N ASP A 130 17.85 2.43 7.94
CA ASP A 130 16.60 1.91 8.52
C ASP A 130 16.16 0.59 7.87
N PHE A 131 16.24 0.50 6.55
CA PHE A 131 15.77 -0.67 5.82
C PHE A 131 16.56 -1.94 6.16
N ASN A 132 17.88 -1.84 6.22
CA ASN A 132 18.74 -2.98 6.53
C ASN A 132 18.51 -3.48 7.96
N GLU A 133 18.39 -2.56 8.92
CA GLU A 133 18.12 -2.88 10.32
C GLU A 133 16.75 -3.57 10.48
N ILE A 134 15.73 -3.06 9.80
CA ILE A 134 14.39 -3.65 9.81
C ILE A 134 14.39 -5.01 9.13
N GLN A 135 15.06 -5.17 7.99
CA GLN A 135 15.17 -6.46 7.33
C GLN A 135 15.82 -7.52 8.24
N GLN A 136 16.90 -7.18 8.92
CA GLN A 136 17.54 -8.06 9.88
C GLN A 136 16.59 -8.43 11.02
N PHE A 137 15.90 -7.45 11.58
CA PHE A 137 14.88 -7.68 12.62
C PHE A 137 13.77 -8.64 12.15
N LEU A 138 13.24 -8.44 10.94
CA LEU A 138 12.21 -9.30 10.37
C LEU A 138 12.72 -10.73 10.16
N GLN A 139 13.94 -10.90 9.63
CA GLN A 139 14.58 -12.21 9.44
C GLN A 139 14.78 -12.94 10.76
N GLN A 140 15.25 -12.25 11.80
CA GLN A 140 15.41 -12.80 13.16
C GLN A 140 14.07 -13.27 13.76
N ASN A 141 12.96 -12.64 13.36
CA ASN A 141 11.60 -13.05 13.74
C ASN A 141 10.96 -14.08 12.78
N GLY A 142 11.75 -14.67 11.88
CA GLY A 142 11.28 -15.72 10.96
C GLY A 142 10.44 -15.22 9.79
N ILE A 143 10.40 -13.92 9.53
CA ILE A 143 9.63 -13.32 8.43
C ILE A 143 10.46 -13.33 7.15
N LYS A 144 9.96 -14.02 6.11
CA LYS A 144 10.67 -14.23 4.83
C LYS A 144 9.91 -13.74 3.60
N TYR A 145 8.85 -12.96 3.80
CA TYR A 145 8.07 -12.41 2.68
C TYR A 145 8.84 -11.32 1.92
N PRO A 146 8.59 -11.13 0.61
CA PRO A 146 9.16 -10.02 -0.16
C PRO A 146 9.02 -8.69 0.59
N CYS A 147 10.12 -7.93 0.64
CA CYS A 147 10.20 -6.70 1.42
C CYS A 147 10.80 -5.58 0.57
N PHE A 148 10.08 -4.49 0.44
CA PHE A 148 10.46 -3.34 -0.35
C PHE A 148 10.69 -2.10 0.51
N GLU A 149 11.68 -1.32 0.14
CA GLU A 149 11.95 -0.02 0.71
C GLU A 149 11.22 1.08 -0.06
N VAL A 150 10.70 2.08 0.66
CA VAL A 150 10.31 3.38 0.10
C VAL A 150 10.89 4.47 0.97
N LYS A 151 11.82 5.24 0.43
CA LYS A 151 12.49 6.31 1.16
C LYS A 151 11.55 7.46 1.49
N GLU A 152 11.84 8.12 2.61
CA GLU A 152 11.16 9.37 2.97
C GLU A 152 11.30 10.38 1.83
N SER A 153 10.17 10.88 1.34
CA SER A 153 10.15 11.79 0.20
C SER A 153 8.93 12.70 0.22
N LYS A 154 9.13 13.95 -0.15
CA LYS A 154 8.05 14.91 -0.36
C LYS A 154 7.09 14.54 -1.51
N VAL A 155 7.50 13.67 -2.43
CA VAL A 155 6.60 13.19 -3.49
C VAL A 155 5.35 12.55 -2.91
N ILE A 156 5.52 11.70 -1.88
CA ILE A 156 4.39 11.00 -1.27
C ILE A 156 3.52 11.96 -0.48
N SER A 157 4.10 12.86 0.33
CA SER A 157 3.32 13.86 1.08
C SER A 157 2.60 14.85 0.16
N ASN A 158 3.24 15.31 -0.92
CA ASN A 158 2.64 16.22 -1.90
C ASN A 158 1.37 15.66 -2.57
N ILE A 159 1.22 14.34 -2.65
CA ILE A 159 -0.01 13.74 -3.19
C ILE A 159 -1.23 14.19 -2.35
N PHE A 160 -1.10 14.17 -1.03
CA PHE A 160 -2.16 14.58 -0.12
C PHE A 160 -2.18 16.09 0.12
N GLU A 161 -1.03 16.71 0.38
CA GLU A 161 -0.94 18.12 0.72
C GLU A 161 -1.29 19.04 -0.45
N LYS A 162 -0.91 18.65 -1.69
CA LYS A 162 -1.05 19.49 -2.88
C LYS A 162 -1.97 18.91 -3.96
N GLY A 163 -2.53 17.73 -3.75
CA GLY A 163 -3.36 17.05 -4.75
C GLY A 163 -2.62 16.69 -6.04
N LEU A 164 -1.30 16.54 -5.98
CA LEU A 164 -0.47 16.26 -7.16
C LEU A 164 -0.14 14.78 -7.25
N THR A 165 -0.67 14.09 -8.26
CA THR A 165 -0.27 12.71 -8.56
C THR A 165 1.24 12.61 -8.86
N ILE A 166 1.80 11.40 -8.80
CA ILE A 166 3.22 11.17 -9.15
C ILE A 166 3.50 11.71 -10.56
N THR A 167 2.62 11.43 -11.52
CA THR A 167 2.77 11.88 -12.91
C THR A 167 2.78 13.40 -13.00
N LYS A 168 1.84 14.10 -12.36
CA LYS A 168 1.82 15.57 -12.35
C LYS A 168 3.04 16.19 -11.69
N GLN A 169 3.58 15.55 -10.65
CA GLN A 169 4.81 16.01 -10.02
C GLN A 169 6.02 15.85 -10.97
N LEU A 170 6.04 14.75 -11.75
CA LEU A 170 7.02 14.53 -12.81
C LEU A 170 6.98 15.63 -13.87
N GLU A 171 5.79 15.91 -14.39
CA GLU A 171 5.55 16.92 -15.42
C GLU A 171 5.91 18.34 -14.97
N ASN A 172 5.67 18.65 -13.69
CA ASN A 172 5.93 19.96 -13.11
C ASN A 172 7.40 20.18 -12.70
N GLY A 173 8.30 19.23 -12.99
CA GLY A 173 9.72 19.36 -12.66
C GLY A 173 10.03 19.39 -11.16
N LEU A 174 9.12 18.94 -10.31
CA LEU A 174 9.25 18.91 -8.84
C LEU A 174 10.19 17.80 -8.36
N PHE A 175 11.32 17.63 -9.06
CA PHE A 175 12.29 16.58 -8.79
C PHE A 175 13.50 17.05 -8.02
N ASN A 176 13.79 16.31 -6.98
CA ASN A 176 15.11 16.21 -6.41
C ASN A 176 15.58 14.73 -6.43
N PRO A 177 16.87 14.43 -6.21
CA PRO A 177 17.39 13.04 -6.22
C PRO A 177 16.63 12.09 -5.26
N TYR A 178 16.16 12.58 -4.11
CA TYR A 178 15.39 11.80 -3.14
C TYR A 178 14.01 11.41 -3.68
N SER A 179 13.36 12.33 -4.39
CA SER A 179 12.07 12.08 -5.05
C SER A 179 12.20 11.00 -6.12
N LYS A 180 13.25 11.06 -6.94
CA LYS A 180 13.54 10.06 -7.97
C LYS A 180 13.68 8.67 -7.36
N LYS A 181 14.43 8.53 -6.28
CA LYS A 181 14.65 7.24 -5.61
C LYS A 181 13.35 6.64 -5.07
N ALA A 182 12.52 7.44 -4.40
CA ALA A 182 11.23 6.97 -3.90
C ALA A 182 10.29 6.50 -5.02
N ILE A 183 10.27 7.21 -6.15
CA ILE A 183 9.47 6.81 -7.32
C ILE A 183 9.99 5.51 -7.95
N GLU A 184 11.30 5.34 -8.07
CA GLU A 184 11.92 4.09 -8.55
C GLU A 184 11.53 2.91 -7.66
N GLN A 185 11.53 3.10 -6.34
CA GLN A 185 11.14 2.09 -5.37
C GLN A 185 9.66 1.74 -5.47
N LEU A 186 8.77 2.73 -5.59
CA LEU A 186 7.34 2.50 -5.84
C LEU A 186 7.10 1.77 -7.17
N ASN A 187 7.83 2.14 -8.23
CA ASN A 187 7.79 1.43 -9.50
C ASN A 187 8.22 -0.04 -9.37
N SER A 188 9.25 -0.33 -8.58
CA SER A 188 9.70 -1.71 -8.34
C SER A 188 8.63 -2.55 -7.64
N ILE A 189 7.86 -1.95 -6.71
CA ILE A 189 6.71 -2.63 -6.08
C ILE A 189 5.63 -2.93 -7.13
N ALA A 190 5.28 -1.94 -7.97
CA ALA A 190 4.28 -2.14 -9.02
C ALA A 190 4.72 -3.20 -10.04
N ASP A 191 6.00 -3.23 -10.43
CA ASP A 191 6.56 -4.23 -11.34
C ASP A 191 6.53 -5.64 -10.74
N PHE A 192 6.87 -5.76 -9.45
CA PHE A 192 6.74 -7.03 -8.73
C PHE A 192 5.29 -7.53 -8.74
N ILE A 193 4.34 -6.68 -8.38
CA ILE A 193 2.90 -7.02 -8.39
C ILE A 193 2.46 -7.50 -9.78
N ILE A 194 2.85 -6.78 -10.85
CA ILE A 194 2.49 -7.15 -12.23
C ILE A 194 3.11 -8.49 -12.65
N LYS A 195 4.32 -8.80 -12.16
CA LYS A 195 4.99 -10.08 -12.43
C LYS A 195 4.28 -11.25 -11.76
N GLU A 196 3.95 -11.12 -10.47
CA GLU A 196 3.22 -12.15 -9.72
C GLU A 196 1.85 -12.48 -10.31
N MET A 197 1.26 -11.55 -11.04
CA MET A 197 -0.03 -11.74 -11.72
C MET A 197 0.05 -12.50 -13.03
N LYS A 198 1.23 -12.64 -13.62
CA LYS A 198 1.42 -13.29 -14.93
C LYS A 198 1.88 -14.75 -14.80
N GLY A 199 2.29 -15.14 -13.61
CA GLY A 199 2.65 -16.52 -13.26
C GLY A 199 1.46 -17.28 -12.74
#